data_ce1a06be0d40d9545d83d295abb5ec96
#
_entry.id   ce1a06be0d40d9545d83d295abb5ec96
#
_cell.length_a   1.000
_cell.length_b   1.000
_cell.length_c   1.000
_cell.angle_alpha   90.00
_cell.angle_beta   90.00
_cell.angle_gamma   90.00
#
_symmetry.space_group_name_H-M   'P 1'
#
loop_
_entity.id
_entity.type
_entity.pdbx_description
1 polymer ?
#
loop_
_entity_poly.entity_id
_entity_poly.type
_entity_poly.pdbx_seq_one_letter_code
_entity_poly.pdbx_strand_id
1 'polypeptide(L)'
;MGLLKKAAVLAGLAAAAEGLGTAYFYRRTMIRTNAKPERSAKMSGIDWSQYYPRMHENRDWLLQQPHEEVGILSHDGLKLHGTYFPGPGNKVVICFHGYTSYGMGEYPSLARCFMSRGFG
;
A
#
# COMPACT_ATOMS: atom_id res chain seq x y z
N MET A 1 18.62 38.51 29.74
CA MET A 1 18.69 38.08 28.32
C MET A 1 17.84 39.03 27.50
N GLY A 2 18.41 39.77 26.52
CA GLY A 2 17.68 40.80 25.77
C GLY A 2 16.57 40.20 24.92
N LEU A 3 15.55 40.97 24.58
CA LEU A 3 14.35 40.58 23.81
C LEU A 3 14.73 39.88 22.47
N LEU A 4 15.74 40.43 21.78
CA LEU A 4 16.29 39.87 20.54
C LEU A 4 16.83 38.45 20.69
N LYS A 5 17.52 38.13 21.78
CA LYS A 5 18.00 36.78 22.03
C LYS A 5 16.86 35.81 22.28
N LYS A 6 15.82 36.22 23.01
CA LYS A 6 14.61 35.41 23.22
C LYS A 6 13.88 35.15 21.92
N ALA A 7 13.72 36.15 21.07
CA ALA A 7 13.09 36.02 19.76
C ALA A 7 13.88 35.08 18.84
N ALA A 8 15.21 35.19 18.80
CA ALA A 8 16.05 34.27 18.01
C ALA A 8 15.95 32.82 18.48
N VAL A 9 15.91 32.57 19.79
CA VAL A 9 15.73 31.23 20.36
C VAL A 9 14.35 30.65 19.97
N LEU A 10 13.28 31.45 20.09
CA LEU A 10 11.95 31.01 19.72
C LEU A 10 11.85 30.69 18.21
N ALA A 11 12.43 31.53 17.36
CA ALA A 11 12.48 31.27 15.93
C ALA A 11 13.26 29.99 15.60
N GLY A 12 14.37 29.77 16.26
CA GLY A 12 15.16 28.53 16.11
C GLY A 12 14.38 27.27 16.53
N LEU A 13 13.68 27.35 17.67
CA LEU A 13 12.82 26.26 18.14
C LEU A 13 11.66 25.96 17.18
N ALA A 14 11.02 27.02 16.64
CA ALA A 14 9.95 26.87 15.65
C ALA A 14 10.47 26.19 14.38
N ALA A 15 11.60 26.65 13.83
CA ALA A 15 12.22 26.05 12.65
C ALA A 15 12.62 24.59 12.87
N ALA A 16 13.17 24.27 14.06
CA ALA A 16 13.51 22.90 14.41
C ALA A 16 12.25 21.99 14.50
N ALA A 17 11.18 22.48 15.13
CA ALA A 17 9.91 21.75 15.22
C ALA A 17 9.29 21.50 13.84
N GLU A 18 9.33 22.50 12.95
CA GLU A 18 8.85 22.38 11.57
C GLU A 18 9.68 21.39 10.77
N GLY A 19 11.01 21.43 10.87
CA GLY A 19 11.91 20.49 10.22
C GLY A 19 11.70 19.05 10.70
N LEU A 20 11.55 18.82 12.01
CA LEU A 20 11.27 17.51 12.58
C LEU A 20 9.89 17.00 12.18
N GLY A 21 8.87 17.87 12.18
CA GLY A 21 7.53 17.55 11.72
C GLY A 21 7.53 17.12 10.23
N THR A 22 8.17 17.90 9.38
CA THR A 22 8.32 17.59 7.95
C THR A 22 9.04 16.26 7.74
N ALA A 23 10.17 16.03 8.43
CA ALA A 23 10.91 14.78 8.33
C ALA A 23 10.08 13.57 8.80
N TYR A 24 9.32 13.74 9.88
CA TYR A 24 8.42 12.70 10.37
C TYR A 24 7.34 12.34 9.34
N PHE A 25 6.63 13.33 8.80
CA PHE A 25 5.58 13.11 7.81
C PHE A 25 6.15 12.55 6.52
N TYR A 26 7.30 13.08 6.04
CA TYR A 26 7.96 12.54 4.86
C TYR A 26 8.31 11.06 5.02
N ARG A 27 8.94 10.69 6.14
CA ARG A 27 9.24 9.26 6.41
C ARG A 27 8.00 8.40 6.49
N ARG A 28 6.92 8.93 7.07
CA ARG A 28 5.70 8.17 7.25
C ARG A 28 4.89 8.00 5.96
N THR A 29 4.94 8.98 5.07
CA THR A 29 4.12 8.98 3.85
C THR A 29 4.89 8.58 2.60
N MET A 30 6.15 8.97 2.47
CA MET A 30 6.93 8.78 1.25
C MET A 30 7.87 7.58 1.31
N ILE A 31 8.40 7.26 2.49
CA ILE A 31 9.30 6.11 2.61
C ILE A 31 8.46 4.85 2.81
N ARG A 32 8.54 3.96 1.83
CA ARG A 32 7.90 2.65 1.88
C ARG A 32 8.52 1.83 3.00
N THR A 33 7.78 1.64 4.06
CA THR A 33 8.13 0.67 5.10
C THR A 33 7.33 -0.59 4.84
N ASN A 34 7.88 -1.77 5.18
CA ASN A 34 7.14 -3.02 5.20
C ASN A 34 6.09 -2.95 6.33
N ALA A 35 5.08 -2.09 6.13
CA ALA A 35 4.01 -1.92 7.09
C ALA A 35 3.23 -3.23 7.16
N LYS A 36 3.11 -3.77 8.37
CA LYS A 36 2.28 -4.94 8.60
C LYS A 36 0.83 -4.58 8.28
N PRO A 37 0.10 -5.40 7.50
CA PRO A 37 -1.29 -5.15 7.11
C PRO A 37 -2.22 -4.85 8.30
N GLU A 38 -1.97 -5.50 9.43
CA GLU A 38 -2.72 -5.34 10.68
C GLU A 38 -2.70 -3.91 11.24
N ARG A 39 -1.69 -3.11 10.91
CA ARG A 39 -1.59 -1.73 11.39
C ARG A 39 -2.54 -0.80 10.65
N SER A 40 -2.78 -1.04 9.37
CA SER A 40 -3.74 -0.29 8.55
C SER A 40 -5.18 -0.57 8.98
N ALA A 41 -5.48 -1.83 9.31
CA ALA A 41 -6.79 -2.26 9.78
C ALA A 41 -7.20 -1.57 11.09
N LYS A 42 -6.28 -1.43 12.05
CA LYS A 42 -6.54 -0.73 13.33
C LYS A 42 -6.86 0.76 13.16
N MET A 43 -6.38 1.40 12.10
CA MET A 43 -6.62 2.82 11.83
C MET A 43 -8.01 3.09 11.23
N SER A 44 -8.68 2.09 10.69
CA SER A 44 -10.00 2.26 10.05
C SER A 44 -11.16 2.34 11.04
N GLY A 45 -10.95 2.04 12.32
CA GLY A 45 -12.03 1.96 13.33
C GLY A 45 -13.00 0.79 13.15
N ILE A 46 -12.74 -0.08 12.17
CA ILE A 46 -13.57 -1.26 11.87
C ILE A 46 -12.90 -2.50 12.49
N ASP A 47 -13.69 -3.36 13.11
CA ASP A 47 -13.21 -4.68 13.53
C ASP A 47 -13.14 -5.62 12.33
N TRP A 48 -11.92 -5.83 11.84
CA TRP A 48 -11.61 -6.72 10.72
C TRP A 48 -11.42 -8.18 11.12
N SER A 49 -11.40 -8.49 12.41
CA SER A 49 -11.06 -9.83 12.91
C SER A 49 -11.93 -10.93 12.31
N GLN A 50 -13.23 -10.67 12.15
CA GLN A 50 -14.19 -11.59 11.55
C GLN A 50 -13.94 -11.89 10.06
N TYR A 51 -13.22 -11.00 9.35
CA TYR A 51 -12.95 -11.14 7.90
C TYR A 51 -11.59 -11.78 7.61
N TYR A 52 -10.64 -11.71 8.54
CA TYR A 52 -9.29 -12.23 8.34
C TYR A 52 -9.23 -13.70 7.92
N PRO A 53 -9.95 -14.63 8.51
CA PRO A 53 -9.89 -16.04 8.09
C PRO A 53 -10.18 -16.21 6.60
N ARG A 54 -11.23 -15.56 6.12
CA ARG A 54 -11.62 -15.61 4.70
C ARG A 54 -10.65 -14.87 3.78
N MET A 55 -10.09 -13.77 4.24
CA MET A 55 -9.07 -13.03 3.48
C MET A 55 -7.79 -13.85 3.33
N HIS A 56 -7.35 -14.52 4.40
CA HIS A 56 -6.19 -15.41 4.37
C HIS A 56 -6.44 -16.62 3.46
N GLU A 57 -7.59 -17.28 3.58
CA GLU A 57 -7.98 -18.40 2.71
C GLU A 57 -7.94 -17.99 1.22
N ASN A 58 -8.55 -16.86 0.87
CA ASN A 58 -8.58 -16.39 -0.51
C ASN A 58 -7.18 -16.03 -1.04
N ARG A 59 -6.34 -15.43 -0.18
CA ARG A 59 -4.95 -15.13 -0.53
C ARG A 59 -4.14 -16.40 -0.77
N ASP A 60 -4.24 -17.36 0.14
CA ASP A 60 -3.50 -18.62 0.06
C ASP A 60 -3.97 -19.44 -1.15
N TRP A 61 -5.27 -19.40 -1.45
CA TRP A 61 -5.81 -19.96 -2.68
C TRP A 61 -5.25 -19.28 -3.93
N LEU A 62 -5.19 -17.93 -3.95
CA LEU A 62 -4.68 -17.18 -5.10
C LEU A 62 -3.20 -17.45 -5.36
N LEU A 63 -2.39 -17.55 -4.31
CA LEU A 63 -0.96 -17.88 -4.39
C LEU A 63 -0.69 -19.26 -5.00
N GLN A 64 -1.65 -20.17 -4.93
CA GLN A 64 -1.55 -21.50 -5.54
C GLN A 64 -1.95 -21.54 -7.01
N GLN A 65 -2.54 -20.43 -7.52
CA GLN A 65 -2.90 -20.38 -8.94
C GLN A 65 -1.66 -20.12 -9.80
N PRO A 66 -1.62 -20.65 -11.04
CA PRO A 66 -0.60 -20.27 -12.01
C PRO A 66 -0.55 -18.74 -12.16
N HIS A 67 0.62 -18.16 -12.08
CA HIS A 67 0.80 -16.71 -12.23
C HIS A 67 2.16 -16.38 -12.81
N GLU A 68 2.27 -15.18 -13.35
CA GLU A 68 3.48 -14.63 -13.94
C GLU A 68 3.75 -13.24 -13.34
N GLU A 69 5.01 -12.99 -12.98
CA GLU A 69 5.44 -11.63 -12.64
C GLU A 69 5.65 -10.83 -13.92
N VAL A 70 4.94 -9.72 -14.03
CA VAL A 70 5.01 -8.82 -15.18
C VAL A 70 5.63 -7.50 -14.78
N GLY A 71 6.47 -6.96 -15.67
CA GLY A 71 7.10 -5.67 -15.46
C GLY A 71 7.04 -4.81 -16.70
N ILE A 72 6.72 -3.53 -16.53
CA ILE A 72 6.77 -2.54 -17.60
C ILE A 72 7.56 -1.33 -17.16
N LEU A 73 8.18 -0.65 -18.12
CA LEU A 73 8.81 0.64 -17.91
C LEU A 73 7.82 1.73 -18.31
N SER A 74 7.49 2.63 -17.36
CA SER A 74 6.65 3.78 -17.66
C SER A 74 7.40 4.82 -18.53
N HIS A 75 6.68 5.77 -19.12
CA HIS A 75 7.27 6.80 -19.97
C HIS A 75 8.29 7.71 -19.23
N ASP A 76 8.19 7.82 -17.92
CA ASP A 76 9.09 8.57 -17.04
C ASP A 76 10.20 7.70 -16.42
N GLY A 77 10.35 6.45 -16.88
CA GLY A 77 11.44 5.56 -16.49
C GLY A 77 11.21 4.76 -15.21
N LEU A 78 10.01 4.78 -14.63
CA LEU A 78 9.68 3.96 -13.45
C LEU A 78 9.44 2.50 -13.85
N LYS A 79 10.01 1.58 -13.09
CA LYS A 79 9.70 0.14 -13.22
C LYS A 79 8.42 -0.17 -12.47
N LEU A 80 7.39 -0.51 -13.22
CA LEU A 80 6.11 -0.96 -12.67
C LEU A 80 6.09 -2.48 -12.66
N HIS A 81 5.62 -3.06 -11.58
CA HIS A 81 5.52 -4.50 -11.38
C HIS A 81 4.08 -4.90 -11.11
N GLY A 82 3.69 -6.05 -11.62
CA GLY A 82 2.40 -6.65 -11.36
C GLY A 82 2.49 -8.17 -11.38
N THR A 83 1.47 -8.82 -10.87
CA THR A 83 1.32 -10.27 -10.95
C THR A 83 0.11 -10.56 -11.85
N TYR A 84 0.32 -11.32 -12.90
CA TYR A 84 -0.74 -11.72 -13.84
C TYR A 84 -1.17 -13.16 -13.57
N PHE A 85 -2.46 -13.37 -13.44
CA PHE A 85 -3.09 -14.67 -13.30
C PHE A 85 -3.83 -15.00 -14.60
N PRO A 86 -3.33 -15.95 -15.42
CA PRO A 86 -3.97 -16.30 -16.69
C PRO A 86 -5.36 -16.89 -16.47
N GLY A 87 -6.34 -16.39 -17.21
CA GLY A 87 -7.69 -16.97 -17.32
C GLY A 87 -7.89 -17.72 -18.63
N PRO A 88 -8.91 -18.58 -18.72
CA PRO A 88 -9.20 -19.36 -19.93
C PRO A 88 -9.79 -18.51 -21.06
N GLY A 89 -10.24 -17.30 -20.77
CA GLY A 89 -10.87 -16.40 -21.72
C GLY A 89 -9.91 -15.31 -22.25
N ASN A 90 -10.45 -14.44 -23.10
CA ASN A 90 -9.76 -13.30 -23.66
C ASN A 90 -10.01 -11.98 -22.89
N LYS A 91 -10.58 -12.06 -21.70
CA LYS A 91 -10.91 -10.91 -20.85
C LYS A 91 -9.97 -10.86 -19.66
N VAL A 92 -9.44 -9.69 -19.39
CA VAL A 92 -8.54 -9.44 -18.28
C VAL A 92 -9.11 -8.33 -17.41
N VAL A 93 -8.99 -8.49 -16.10
CA VAL A 93 -9.30 -7.45 -15.10
C VAL A 93 -8.01 -6.92 -14.51
N ILE A 94 -7.79 -5.62 -14.64
CA ILE A 94 -6.61 -4.98 -14.07
C ILE A 94 -7.01 -4.29 -12.76
N CYS A 95 -6.32 -4.66 -11.67
CA CYS A 95 -6.55 -4.12 -10.34
C CYS A 95 -5.35 -3.27 -9.89
N PHE A 96 -5.60 -2.03 -9.49
CA PHE A 96 -4.57 -1.13 -8.95
C PHE A 96 -4.81 -0.93 -7.46
N HIS A 97 -3.83 -1.24 -6.64
CA HIS A 97 -3.93 -1.02 -5.21
C HIS A 97 -3.67 0.44 -4.83
N GLY A 98 -4.18 0.84 -3.66
CA GLY A 98 -3.97 2.18 -3.12
C GLY A 98 -2.54 2.43 -2.65
N TYR A 99 -2.23 3.69 -2.36
CA TYR A 99 -0.90 4.20 -2.02
C TYR A 99 -0.17 3.42 -0.91
N THR A 100 -0.87 3.02 0.14
CA THR A 100 -0.28 2.32 1.30
C THR A 100 -0.60 0.83 1.32
N SER A 101 -1.11 0.29 0.21
CA SER A 101 -1.57 -1.08 0.11
C SER A 101 -0.74 -1.93 -0.85
N TYR A 102 -1.16 -3.17 -1.08
CA TYR A 102 -0.55 -4.09 -2.03
C TYR A 102 -1.61 -5.07 -2.56
N GLY A 103 -1.45 -5.51 -3.82
CA GLY A 103 -2.45 -6.28 -4.54
C GLY A 103 -2.87 -7.57 -3.84
N MET A 104 -1.92 -8.34 -3.32
CA MET A 104 -2.18 -9.59 -2.60
C MET A 104 -2.86 -9.40 -1.22
N GLY A 105 -2.97 -8.17 -0.74
CA GLY A 105 -3.71 -7.83 0.46
C GLY A 105 -5.15 -7.42 0.17
N GLU A 106 -5.39 -6.72 -0.94
CA GLU A 106 -6.70 -6.14 -1.25
C GLU A 106 -7.56 -7.03 -2.16
N TYR A 107 -6.97 -7.68 -3.15
CA TYR A 107 -7.72 -8.27 -4.26
C TYR A 107 -7.92 -9.79 -4.28
N PRO A 108 -7.44 -10.62 -3.34
CA PRO A 108 -7.59 -12.07 -3.46
C PRO A 108 -9.04 -12.54 -3.57
N SER A 109 -9.96 -11.94 -2.81
CA SER A 109 -11.38 -12.28 -2.88
C SER A 109 -12.02 -11.87 -4.21
N LEU A 110 -11.61 -10.72 -4.74
CA LEU A 110 -12.07 -10.21 -6.02
C LEU A 110 -11.51 -11.02 -7.18
N ALA A 111 -10.21 -11.35 -7.13
CA ALA A 111 -9.55 -12.22 -8.10
C ALA A 111 -10.24 -13.59 -8.18
N ARG A 112 -10.50 -14.24 -7.05
CA ARG A 112 -11.24 -15.50 -7.01
C ARG A 112 -12.61 -15.41 -7.68
N CYS A 113 -13.31 -14.29 -7.47
CA CYS A 113 -14.61 -14.03 -8.08
C CYS A 113 -14.52 -13.86 -9.61
N PHE A 114 -13.52 -13.14 -10.12
CA PHE A 114 -13.34 -12.96 -11.57
C PHE A 114 -12.79 -14.21 -12.26
N MET A 115 -11.82 -14.87 -11.67
CA MET A 115 -11.26 -16.12 -12.21
C MET A 115 -12.32 -17.21 -12.31
N SER A 116 -13.25 -17.33 -11.35
CA SER A 116 -14.37 -18.25 -11.43
C SER A 116 -15.35 -17.96 -12.58
N ARG A 117 -15.27 -16.75 -13.16
CA ARG A 117 -16.03 -16.32 -14.34
C ARG A 117 -15.21 -16.32 -15.64
N GLY A 118 -14.03 -16.88 -15.61
CA GLY A 118 -13.16 -17.02 -16.78
C GLY A 118 -12.35 -15.77 -17.17
N PHE A 119 -12.18 -14.83 -16.25
CA PHE A 119 -11.27 -13.70 -16.44
C PHE A 119 -9.84 -14.07 -15.99
N GLY A 120 -8.87 -13.45 -16.64
CA GLY A 120 -7.49 -13.40 -16.18
C GLY A 120 -7.18 -12.10 -15.46
#